data_18449248758449efda54f601c3759521
#
_entry.id   18449248758449efda54f601c3759521
#
_cell.length_a   1.000
_cell.length_b   1.000
_cell.length_c   1.000
_cell.angle_alpha   90.00
_cell.angle_beta   90.00
_cell.angle_gamma   90.00
#
_symmetry.space_group_name_H-M   'P 1'
#
loop_
_entity.id
_entity.type
_entity.pdbx_description
1 polymer ?
#
loop_
_entity_poly.entity_id
_entity_poly.type
_entity_poly.pdbx_seq_one_letter_code
_entity_poly.pdbx_strand_id
1 'polypeptide(L)'
;MLNYLILNLNRKPLIISLCLGILDNLVKSYIRSNNFEDLVIIENILEIDLNYNTGIAFGFLKDQAPFTFVVSSVVLIWLILQFKNEFDKKIEEYAFVLVLGGALGNLGERFVNLINGNDGKVTDLSLIHISEPTRPC
;
A
#
# COMPACT_ATOMS: atom_id res chain seq x y z
N MET A 1 9.59 30.14 -3.44
CA MET A 1 8.34 29.42 -3.82
C MET A 1 8.19 28.08 -3.08
N LEU A 2 9.18 27.21 -3.07
CA LEU A 2 9.13 25.91 -2.38
C LEU A 2 8.98 26.07 -0.85
N ASN A 3 9.70 27.00 -0.22
CA ASN A 3 9.60 27.26 1.22
C ASN A 3 8.23 27.80 1.67
N TYR A 4 7.54 28.54 0.81
CA TYR A 4 6.19 29.05 1.10
C TYR A 4 5.13 27.94 1.04
N LEU A 5 5.31 26.99 0.13
CA LEU A 5 4.46 25.79 0.01
C LEU A 5 4.56 24.89 1.26
N ILE A 6 5.77 24.73 1.79
CA ILE A 6 6.03 23.83 2.94
C ILE A 6 5.53 24.43 4.26
N LEU A 7 5.58 25.76 4.41
CA LEU A 7 5.23 26.45 5.66
C LEU A 7 3.72 26.55 5.92
N ASN A 8 2.89 26.48 4.86
CA ASN A 8 1.42 26.61 4.96
C ASN A 8 0.66 25.29 4.73
N LEU A 9 1.35 24.16 4.64
CA LEU A 9 0.68 22.88 4.50
C LEU A 9 -0.10 22.53 5.78
N ASN A 10 -1.39 22.21 5.63
CA ASN A 10 -2.14 21.56 6.71
C ASN A 10 -1.52 20.19 6.98
N ARG A 11 -0.68 20.11 8.01
CA ARG A 11 0.14 18.93 8.29
C ARG A 11 -0.67 17.73 8.78
N LYS A 12 -1.91 17.95 9.25
CA LYS A 12 -2.71 16.86 9.84
C LYS A 12 -2.98 15.71 8.87
N PRO A 13 -3.50 15.92 7.65
CA PRO A 13 -3.73 14.83 6.70
C PRO A 13 -2.43 14.09 6.35
N LEU A 14 -1.33 14.81 6.19
CA LEU A 14 -0.03 14.20 5.87
C LEU A 14 0.51 13.32 7.02
N ILE A 15 0.36 13.78 8.26
CA ILE A 15 0.76 13.00 9.43
C ILE A 15 -0.10 11.73 9.54
N ILE A 16 -1.41 11.84 9.35
CA ILE A 16 -2.32 10.70 9.39
C ILE A 16 -1.97 9.70 8.28
N SER A 17 -1.71 10.17 7.06
CA SER A 17 -1.27 9.31 5.95
C SER A 17 0.03 8.59 6.26
N LEU A 18 1.00 9.27 6.86
CA LEU A 18 2.26 8.66 7.27
C LEU A 18 2.04 7.59 8.35
N CYS A 19 1.21 7.87 9.35
CA CYS A 19 0.87 6.90 10.39
C CYS A 19 0.18 5.67 9.81
N LEU A 20 -0.73 5.85 8.83
CA LEU A 20 -1.38 4.75 8.13
C LEU A 20 -0.38 3.91 7.33
N GLY A 21 0.54 4.54 6.61
CA GLY A 21 1.59 3.82 5.87
C GLY A 21 2.54 3.03 6.78
N ILE A 22 2.88 3.58 7.95
CA ILE A 22 3.68 2.86 8.96
C ILE A 22 2.88 1.69 9.51
N LEU A 23 1.61 1.89 9.84
CA LEU A 23 0.73 0.84 10.36
C LEU A 23 0.57 -0.30 9.35
N ASP A 24 0.35 0.00 8.07
CA ASP A 24 0.31 -0.98 6.99
C ASP A 24 1.58 -1.85 6.96
N ASN A 25 2.75 -1.22 6.98
CA ASN A 25 4.03 -1.95 7.01
C ASN A 25 4.22 -2.80 8.26
N LEU A 26 3.79 -2.31 9.44
CA LEU A 26 3.87 -3.08 10.68
C LEU A 26 2.98 -4.32 10.63
N VAL A 27 1.74 -4.18 10.15
CA VAL A 27 0.80 -5.30 10.00
C VAL A 27 1.36 -6.33 9.02
N LYS A 28 1.81 -5.91 7.85
CA LYS A 28 2.42 -6.79 6.85
C LYS A 28 3.66 -7.51 7.38
N SER A 29 4.52 -6.78 8.10
CA SER A 29 5.71 -7.36 8.73
C SER A 29 5.35 -8.40 9.79
N TYR A 30 4.34 -8.12 10.61
CA TYR A 30 3.84 -9.05 11.62
C TYR A 30 3.28 -10.33 11.00
N ILE A 31 2.49 -10.21 9.94
CA ILE A 31 1.91 -11.36 9.22
C ILE A 31 3.03 -12.22 8.62
N ARG A 32 4.02 -11.61 7.97
CA ARG A 32 5.17 -12.34 7.40
C ARG A 32 6.01 -13.06 8.45
N SER A 33 6.28 -12.39 9.59
CA SER A 33 7.14 -12.97 10.65
C SER A 33 6.52 -14.16 11.35
N ASN A 34 5.19 -14.27 11.34
CA ASN A 34 4.48 -15.38 11.96
C ASN A 34 4.08 -16.49 10.99
N ASN A 35 4.55 -16.44 9.73
CA ASN A 35 4.24 -17.40 8.66
C ASN A 35 2.74 -17.64 8.49
N PHE A 36 1.94 -16.59 8.60
CA PHE A 36 0.52 -16.63 8.28
C PHE A 36 0.32 -16.63 6.75
N GLU A 37 0.93 -17.62 6.06
CA GLU A 37 0.87 -17.69 4.60
C GLU A 37 -0.53 -18.02 4.09
N ASP A 38 -1.36 -18.70 4.89
CA ASP A 38 -2.76 -18.99 4.56
C ASP A 38 -3.56 -18.92 5.86
N LEU A 39 -3.90 -17.70 6.30
CA LEU A 39 -4.71 -17.55 7.49
C LEU A 39 -6.19 -17.81 7.17
N VAL A 40 -6.65 -18.99 7.47
CA VAL A 40 -8.08 -19.30 7.45
C VAL A 40 -8.75 -18.59 8.63
N ILE A 41 -9.49 -17.52 8.35
CA ILE A 41 -10.27 -16.82 9.40
C ILE A 41 -11.57 -17.58 9.67
N ILE A 42 -12.21 -18.06 8.62
CA ILE A 42 -13.44 -18.87 8.68
C ILE A 42 -13.31 -19.99 7.64
N GLU A 43 -13.28 -21.24 8.08
CA GLU A 43 -13.17 -22.41 7.21
C GLU A 43 -14.19 -22.34 6.05
N ASN A 44 -13.70 -22.51 4.82
CA ASN A 44 -14.47 -22.48 3.57
C ASN A 44 -15.20 -21.16 3.25
N ILE A 45 -14.94 -20.08 3.99
CA ILE A 45 -15.61 -18.79 3.77
C ILE A 45 -14.60 -17.66 3.57
N LEU A 46 -13.56 -17.59 4.42
CA LEU A 46 -12.66 -16.43 4.45
C LEU A 46 -11.23 -16.87 4.72
N GLU A 47 -10.39 -16.74 3.71
CA GLU A 47 -8.95 -16.95 3.80
C GLU A 47 -8.22 -15.66 3.45
N ILE A 48 -7.13 -15.37 4.17
CA ILE A 48 -6.18 -14.33 3.77
C ILE A 48 -5.08 -15.01 2.97
N ASP A 49 -4.99 -14.69 1.70
CA ASP A 49 -3.89 -15.12 0.84
C ASP A 49 -2.82 -14.04 0.79
N LEU A 50 -1.58 -14.47 1.03
CA LEU A 50 -0.40 -13.61 1.03
C LEU A 50 0.25 -13.65 -0.35
N ASN A 51 0.00 -12.63 -1.14
CA ASN A 51 0.61 -12.50 -2.46
C ASN A 51 1.78 -11.50 -2.45
N TYR A 52 2.80 -11.79 -3.25
CA TYR A 52 3.92 -10.88 -3.44
C TYR A 52 3.86 -10.24 -4.83
N ASN A 53 3.70 -8.92 -4.84
CA ASN A 53 3.58 -8.15 -6.06
C ASN A 53 4.90 -7.44 -6.40
N THR A 54 5.52 -7.84 -7.51
CA THR A 54 6.74 -7.19 -8.04
C THR A 54 6.42 -6.02 -8.97
N GLY A 55 5.17 -5.91 -9.44
CA GLY A 55 4.71 -4.89 -10.38
C GLY A 55 3.94 -3.73 -9.73
N ILE A 56 3.20 -3.02 -10.58
CA ILE A 56 2.17 -2.05 -10.20
C ILE A 56 0.80 -2.76 -10.28
N ALA A 57 -0.29 -2.01 -10.15
CA ALA A 57 -1.63 -2.54 -10.28
C ALA A 57 -1.79 -3.45 -11.51
N PHE A 58 -2.51 -4.57 -11.35
CA PHE A 58 -2.76 -5.57 -12.40
C PHE A 58 -1.50 -6.28 -12.96
N GLY A 59 -0.39 -6.31 -12.22
CA GLY A 59 0.84 -6.98 -12.65
C GLY A 59 1.61 -6.23 -13.75
N PHE A 60 1.26 -4.99 -14.04
CA PHE A 60 2.02 -4.16 -14.96
C PHE A 60 3.43 -3.92 -14.40
N LEU A 61 4.46 -4.02 -15.24
CA LEU A 61 5.88 -3.95 -14.86
C LEU A 61 6.31 -5.05 -13.87
N LYS A 62 5.68 -6.22 -13.94
CA LYS A 62 6.11 -7.38 -13.17
C LYS A 62 7.60 -7.66 -13.42
N ASP A 63 8.32 -8.02 -12.36
CA ASP A 63 9.75 -8.34 -12.37
C ASP A 63 10.70 -7.17 -12.75
N GLN A 64 10.20 -5.94 -12.76
CA GLN A 64 10.96 -4.71 -12.97
C GLN A 64 10.96 -3.82 -11.72
N ALA A 65 11.35 -4.39 -10.58
CA ALA A 65 11.24 -3.74 -9.27
C ALA A 65 11.90 -2.35 -9.17
N PRO A 66 13.12 -2.10 -9.68
CA PRO A 66 13.71 -0.76 -9.63
C PRO A 66 12.91 0.26 -10.45
N PHE A 67 12.44 -0.14 -11.62
CA PHE A 67 11.62 0.74 -12.46
C PHE A 67 10.26 1.01 -11.83
N THR A 68 9.63 -0.02 -11.27
CA THR A 68 8.37 0.08 -10.54
C THR A 68 8.50 1.03 -9.33
N PHE A 69 9.64 0.98 -8.61
CA PHE A 69 9.92 1.89 -7.52
C PHE A 69 9.99 3.35 -7.99
N VAL A 70 10.69 3.61 -9.09
CA VAL A 70 10.81 4.97 -9.66
C VAL A 70 9.43 5.49 -10.07
N VAL A 71 8.64 4.69 -10.81
CA VAL A 71 7.30 5.10 -11.25
C VAL A 71 6.39 5.38 -10.06
N SER A 72 6.38 4.50 -9.06
CA SER A 72 5.59 4.68 -7.83
C SER A 72 6.01 5.93 -7.06
N SER A 73 7.32 6.24 -7.02
CA SER A 73 7.85 7.45 -6.40
C SER A 73 7.40 8.71 -7.13
N VAL A 74 7.41 8.70 -8.46
CA VAL A 74 6.92 9.83 -9.27
C VAL A 74 5.43 10.07 -9.03
N VAL A 75 4.64 9.02 -9.02
CA VAL A 75 3.19 9.11 -8.72
C VAL A 75 2.96 9.65 -7.32
N LEU A 76 3.71 9.18 -6.32
CA LEU A 76 3.61 9.68 -4.94
C LEU A 76 3.95 11.17 -4.84
N ILE A 77 5.05 11.60 -5.48
CA ILE A 77 5.44 13.02 -5.52
C ILE A 77 4.34 13.85 -6.18
N TRP A 78 3.79 13.36 -7.30
CA TRP A 78 2.69 14.03 -7.99
C TRP A 78 1.46 14.17 -7.09
N LEU A 79 1.08 13.10 -6.36
CA LEU A 79 -0.02 13.14 -5.37
C LEU A 79 0.21 14.20 -4.29
N ILE A 80 1.44 14.26 -3.75
CA ILE A 80 1.79 15.26 -2.72
C ILE A 80 1.71 16.68 -3.29
N LEU A 81 2.13 16.90 -4.54
CA LEU A 81 2.04 18.21 -5.20
C LEU A 81 0.60 18.62 -5.50
N GLN A 82 -0.31 17.67 -5.66
CA GLN A 82 -1.75 17.93 -5.81
C GLN A 82 -2.45 18.21 -4.47
N PHE A 83 -1.71 18.08 -3.36
CA PHE A 83 -2.26 18.34 -2.05
C PHE A 83 -2.76 19.78 -1.94
N LYS A 84 -4.02 19.95 -1.60
CA LYS A 84 -4.64 21.24 -1.31
C LYS A 84 -4.62 21.49 0.19
N ASN A 85 -4.32 22.70 0.59
CA ASN A 85 -4.33 23.07 2.01
C ASN A 85 -5.74 22.98 2.62
N GLU A 86 -6.75 23.16 1.80
CA GLU A 86 -8.15 23.08 2.17
C GLU A 86 -8.88 22.20 1.16
N PHE A 87 -9.59 21.21 1.68
CA PHE A 87 -10.47 20.36 0.90
C PHE A 87 -11.90 20.93 0.98
N ASP A 88 -12.59 20.97 -0.13
CA ASP A 88 -13.96 21.48 -0.19
C ASP A 88 -14.93 20.59 0.61
N LYS A 89 -14.60 19.30 0.68
CA LYS A 89 -15.39 18.31 1.42
C LYS A 89 -14.49 17.42 2.26
N LYS A 90 -14.96 17.07 3.45
CA LYS A 90 -14.24 16.12 4.34
C LYS A 90 -14.01 14.75 3.69
N ILE A 91 -14.92 14.32 2.81
CA ILE A 91 -14.77 13.05 2.09
C ILE A 91 -13.55 13.05 1.17
N GLU A 92 -13.22 14.18 0.55
CA GLU A 92 -12.03 14.34 -0.29
C GLU A 92 -10.74 14.28 0.54
N GLU A 93 -10.75 14.90 1.73
CA GLU A 93 -9.64 14.82 2.68
C GLU A 93 -9.41 13.37 3.13
N TYR A 94 -10.46 12.64 3.50
CA TYR A 94 -10.34 11.23 3.89
C TYR A 94 -9.86 10.34 2.74
N ALA A 95 -10.40 10.54 1.55
CA ALA A 95 -9.96 9.80 0.36
C ALA A 95 -8.47 10.06 0.08
N PHE A 96 -8.04 11.32 0.14
CA PHE A 96 -6.63 11.68 -0.04
C PHE A 96 -5.73 11.02 1.00
N VAL A 97 -6.12 11.06 2.28
CA VAL A 97 -5.37 10.47 3.39
C VAL A 97 -5.21 8.96 3.19
N LEU A 98 -6.27 8.26 2.80
CA LEU A 98 -6.24 6.81 2.57
C LEU A 98 -5.36 6.44 1.37
N VAL A 99 -5.52 7.15 0.25
CA VAL A 99 -4.72 6.90 -0.96
C VAL A 99 -3.24 7.18 -0.71
N LEU A 100 -2.92 8.31 -0.09
CA LEU A 100 -1.55 8.69 0.23
C LEU A 100 -0.94 7.72 1.26
N GLY A 101 -1.70 7.32 2.29
CA GLY A 101 -1.26 6.36 3.29
C GLY A 101 -0.92 4.99 2.68
N GLY A 102 -1.79 4.47 1.82
CA GLY A 102 -1.54 3.22 1.10
C GLY A 102 -0.34 3.31 0.15
N ALA A 103 -0.19 4.43 -0.57
CA ALA A 103 0.96 4.66 -1.45
C ALA A 103 2.27 4.72 -0.66
N LEU A 104 2.28 5.40 0.50
CA LEU A 104 3.45 5.46 1.39
C LEU A 104 3.79 4.08 1.97
N GLY A 105 2.79 3.31 2.38
CA GLY A 105 2.97 1.94 2.86
C GLY A 105 3.64 1.06 1.82
N ASN A 106 3.07 0.98 0.63
CA ASN A 106 3.60 0.16 -0.46
C ASN A 106 4.98 0.63 -0.94
N LEU A 107 5.22 1.94 -1.04
CA LEU A 107 6.53 2.45 -1.45
C LEU A 107 7.59 2.21 -0.39
N GLY A 108 7.25 2.37 0.90
CA GLY A 108 8.15 2.09 2.01
C GLY A 108 8.56 0.63 2.07
N GLU A 109 7.61 -0.30 1.93
CA GLU A 109 7.90 -1.73 1.86
C GLU A 109 8.78 -2.09 0.67
N ARG A 110 8.46 -1.55 -0.51
CA ARG A 110 9.25 -1.76 -1.72
C ARG A 110 10.68 -1.26 -1.57
N PHE A 111 10.88 -0.10 -0.95
CA PHE A 111 12.20 0.45 -0.69
C PHE A 111 13.03 -0.46 0.22
N VAL A 112 12.45 -0.90 1.34
CA VAL A 112 13.12 -1.82 2.27
C VAL A 112 13.48 -3.14 1.58
N ASN A 113 12.58 -3.71 0.79
CA ASN A 113 12.82 -4.95 0.07
C ASN A 113 13.86 -4.81 -1.04
N LEU A 114 13.95 -3.66 -1.72
CA LEU A 114 15.01 -3.40 -2.68
C LEU A 114 16.39 -3.35 -2.01
N ILE A 115 16.52 -2.69 -0.85
CA ILE A 115 17.79 -2.62 -0.10
C ILE A 115 18.19 -4.00 0.40
N ASN A 116 17.24 -4.82 0.82
CA ASN A 116 17.50 -6.17 1.34
C ASN A 116 17.71 -7.23 0.23
N GLY A 117 17.68 -6.85 -1.05
CA GLY A 117 17.87 -7.76 -2.17
C GLY A 117 16.68 -8.68 -2.45
N ASN A 118 15.48 -8.32 -1.96
CA ASN A 118 14.25 -9.08 -2.11
C ASN A 118 13.41 -8.62 -3.32
N ASP A 119 14.02 -8.21 -4.42
CA ASP A 119 13.38 -7.80 -5.68
C ASP A 119 12.30 -6.71 -5.54
N GLY A 120 12.31 -5.92 -4.44
CA GLY A 120 11.36 -4.83 -4.21
C GLY A 120 9.88 -5.27 -4.22
N LYS A 121 9.60 -6.50 -3.83
CA LYS A 121 8.25 -7.06 -3.72
C LYS A 121 7.44 -6.30 -2.67
N VAL A 122 6.15 -6.13 -2.94
CA VAL A 122 5.18 -5.61 -1.97
C VAL A 122 4.24 -6.74 -1.59
N THR A 123 3.94 -6.83 -0.31
CA THR A 123 2.99 -7.80 0.22
C THR A 123 1.57 -7.32 -0.03
N ASP A 124 0.83 -8.07 -0.82
CA ASP A 124 -0.59 -7.88 -1.03
C ASP A 124 -1.36 -8.90 -0.18
N LEU A 125 -2.25 -8.39 0.67
CA LEU A 125 -3.18 -9.22 1.43
C LEU A 125 -4.49 -9.28 0.66
N SER A 126 -4.80 -10.41 0.05
CA SER A 126 -6.09 -10.63 -0.59
C SER A 126 -7.00 -11.47 0.29
N LEU A 127 -8.25 -11.04 0.39
CA LEU A 127 -9.32 -11.82 1.01
C LEU A 127 -9.96 -12.66 -0.09
N ILE A 128 -9.76 -13.98 -0.04
CA ILE A 128 -10.39 -14.90 -0.97
C ILE A 128 -11.63 -15.48 -0.31
N HIS A 129 -12.79 -15.25 -0.91
CA HIS A 129 -14.03 -15.94 -0.56
C HIS A 129 -14.13 -17.21 -1.39
N ILE A 130 -13.74 -18.34 -0.82
CA ILE A 130 -13.91 -19.62 -1.49
C ILE A 130 -15.29 -20.16 -1.18
N SER A 131 -16.25 -19.84 -2.01
CA SER A 131 -17.46 -20.66 -2.17
C SER A 131 -17.36 -21.43 -3.48
N GLU A 132 -16.51 -22.42 -3.59
CA GLU A 132 -16.71 -23.44 -4.61
C GLU A 132 -17.81 -24.37 -4.11
N PRO A 133 -18.95 -24.47 -4.82
CA PRO A 133 -19.84 -25.57 -4.59
C PRO A 133 -19.08 -26.83 -5.01
N THR A 134 -18.85 -27.71 -4.05
CA THR A 134 -18.40 -29.10 -4.30
C THR A 134 -19.19 -29.64 -5.48
N ARG A 135 -18.53 -29.82 -6.64
CA ARG A 135 -19.13 -30.60 -7.72
C ARG A 135 -19.31 -32.02 -7.18
N PRO A 136 -20.54 -32.55 -7.13
CA PRO A 136 -20.71 -33.93 -6.82
C PRO A 136 -20.06 -34.76 -7.94
N CYS A 137 -19.22 -35.70 -7.56
CA CYS A 137 -18.68 -36.70 -8.44
C CYS A 137 -19.80 -37.52 -9.08
#